data_a19cbdae5e95a372e70109088fa9cefb
#
_entry.id   a19cbdae5e95a372e70109088fa9cefb
#
_cell.length_a   1.000
_cell.length_b   1.000
_cell.length_c   1.000
_cell.angle_alpha   90.00
_cell.angle_beta   90.00
_cell.angle_gamma   90.00
#
_symmetry.space_group_name_H-M   'P 1'
#
loop_
_entity.id
_entity.type
_entity.pdbx_description
1 polymer ?
#
loop_
_entity_poly.entity_id
_entity_poly.type
_entity_poly.pdbx_seq_one_letter_code
_entity_poly.pdbx_strand_id
1 'polypeptide(L)'
;MTHEERHRHEVYLWLVPIAGSAHVLEEYSLDWRGWVQHTVGIDGVSWEQFFLTNAAMVAVMICHAAIGWRLPAVSLSGTVLIAINAVVFHVLPTIRFQVYSPGIVTAVVLYLPLAWMVYTGARRDGVLTRSAAIGSVVIGAGMMISAALLTSHSRPS
;
A
#
# COMPACT_ATOMS: atom_id res chain seq x y z
N MET A 1 -30.94 -10.74 -7.35
CA MET A 1 -29.45 -10.70 -7.35
C MET A 1 -28.95 -11.91 -6.59
N THR A 2 -28.25 -12.81 -7.27
CA THR A 2 -27.63 -13.98 -6.66
C THR A 2 -26.47 -13.54 -5.76
N HIS A 3 -25.99 -14.43 -4.86
CA HIS A 3 -24.86 -14.14 -3.98
C HIS A 3 -23.61 -13.81 -4.80
N GLU A 4 -23.41 -14.46 -5.97
CA GLU A 4 -22.30 -14.22 -6.90
C GLU A 4 -22.34 -12.82 -7.55
N GLU A 5 -23.53 -12.28 -7.84
CA GLU A 5 -23.65 -10.94 -8.41
C GLU A 5 -23.27 -9.83 -7.42
N ARG A 6 -23.40 -10.09 -6.11
CA ARG A 6 -23.10 -9.13 -5.04
C ARG A 6 -21.61 -8.96 -4.71
N HIS A 7 -20.76 -9.87 -5.15
CA HIS A 7 -19.32 -9.89 -4.81
C HIS A 7 -18.41 -9.88 -6.04
N ARG A 8 -18.94 -9.46 -7.18
CA ARG A 8 -18.23 -9.53 -8.47
C ARG A 8 -16.90 -8.79 -8.50
N HIS A 9 -16.77 -7.69 -7.74
CA HIS A 9 -15.57 -6.87 -7.74
C HIS A 9 -14.59 -7.20 -6.61
N GLU A 10 -14.93 -8.14 -5.74
CA GLU A 10 -14.06 -8.60 -4.64
C GLU A 10 -12.71 -9.12 -5.14
N VAL A 11 -12.70 -9.71 -6.32
CA VAL A 11 -11.47 -10.22 -6.97
C VAL A 11 -10.40 -9.14 -7.14
N TYR A 12 -10.76 -7.86 -7.22
CA TYR A 12 -9.79 -6.76 -7.33
C TYR A 12 -8.88 -6.64 -6.11
N LEU A 13 -9.31 -7.12 -4.93
CA LEU A 13 -8.49 -7.15 -3.74
C LEU A 13 -7.22 -7.99 -3.92
N TRP A 14 -7.26 -9.04 -4.75
CA TRP A 14 -6.10 -9.88 -5.03
C TRP A 14 -5.03 -9.18 -5.88
N LEU A 15 -5.39 -8.13 -6.58
CA LEU A 15 -4.42 -7.32 -7.32
C LEU A 15 -3.58 -6.43 -6.39
N VAL A 16 -4.05 -6.15 -5.15
CA VAL A 16 -3.34 -5.30 -4.19
C VAL A 16 -2.00 -5.90 -3.76
N PRO A 17 -1.90 -7.16 -3.27
CA PRO A 17 -0.61 -7.77 -2.96
C PRO A 17 0.29 -7.96 -4.19
N ILE A 18 -0.29 -8.20 -5.38
CA ILE A 18 0.49 -8.30 -6.62
C ILE A 18 1.14 -6.96 -6.96
N ALA A 19 0.36 -5.88 -6.92
CA ALA A 19 0.88 -4.53 -7.14
C ALA A 19 1.92 -4.15 -6.06
N GLY A 20 1.68 -4.55 -4.79
CA GLY A 20 2.63 -4.38 -3.69
C GLY A 20 3.97 -5.04 -3.97
N SER A 21 3.96 -6.28 -4.42
CA SER A 21 5.18 -7.01 -4.76
C SER A 21 5.93 -6.37 -5.94
N ALA A 22 5.23 -5.92 -6.97
CA ALA A 22 5.82 -5.22 -8.10
C ALA A 22 6.47 -3.88 -7.68
N HIS A 23 5.82 -3.17 -6.76
CA HIS A 23 6.33 -1.91 -6.22
C HIS A 23 7.64 -2.10 -5.43
N VAL A 24 7.69 -3.11 -4.55
CA VAL A 24 8.91 -3.46 -3.80
C VAL A 24 10.07 -3.78 -4.73
N LEU A 25 9.80 -4.46 -5.86
CA LEU A 25 10.83 -4.76 -6.86
C LEU A 25 11.35 -3.48 -7.54
N GLU A 26 10.49 -2.51 -7.85
CA GLU A 26 10.92 -1.21 -8.39
C GLU A 26 11.80 -0.46 -7.37
N GLU A 27 11.35 -0.36 -6.12
CA GLU A 27 12.11 0.30 -5.04
C GLU A 27 13.48 -0.31 -4.85
N TYR A 28 13.57 -1.64 -4.81
CA TYR A 28 14.83 -2.36 -4.69
C TYR A 28 15.75 -2.13 -5.90
N SER A 29 15.18 -2.26 -7.12
CA SER A 29 15.96 -2.16 -8.37
C SER A 29 16.53 -0.76 -8.61
N LEU A 30 15.89 0.27 -8.03
CA LEU A 30 16.28 1.67 -8.18
C LEU A 30 16.95 2.26 -6.92
N ASP A 31 17.42 1.40 -6.01
CA ASP A 31 18.09 1.77 -4.76
C ASP A 31 17.32 2.80 -3.91
N TRP A 32 16.06 2.47 -3.59
CA TRP A 32 15.22 3.29 -2.71
C TRP A 32 15.93 3.64 -1.39
N ARG A 33 16.73 2.72 -0.84
CA ARG A 33 17.49 2.95 0.39
C ARG A 33 18.51 4.09 0.25
N GLY A 34 19.30 4.06 -0.80
CA GLY A 34 20.27 5.14 -1.10
C GLY A 34 19.55 6.45 -1.38
N TRP A 35 18.42 6.41 -2.08
CA TRP A 35 17.59 7.60 -2.33
C TRP A 35 17.06 8.21 -1.03
N VAL A 36 16.54 7.41 -0.11
CA VAL A 36 16.03 7.89 1.20
C VAL A 36 17.16 8.52 2.00
N GLN A 37 18.34 7.92 2.02
CA GLN A 37 19.50 8.45 2.72
C GLN A 37 19.97 9.79 2.14
N HIS A 38 20.17 9.87 0.83
CA HIS A 38 20.76 11.05 0.20
C HIS A 38 19.76 12.19 -0.05
N THR A 39 18.49 11.86 -0.29
CA THR A 39 17.46 12.85 -0.68
C THR A 39 16.61 13.28 0.52
N VAL A 40 16.21 12.32 1.36
CA VAL A 40 15.32 12.59 2.51
C VAL A 40 16.14 12.84 3.78
N GLY A 41 17.36 12.31 3.87
CA GLY A 41 18.24 12.46 5.03
C GLY A 41 17.90 11.48 6.17
N ILE A 42 17.36 10.30 5.84
CA ILE A 42 17.08 9.24 6.82
C ILE A 42 18.16 8.18 6.69
N ASP A 43 19.02 8.11 7.71
CA ASP A 43 20.09 7.11 7.80
C ASP A 43 19.65 5.80 8.46
N GLY A 44 20.43 4.74 8.27
CA GLY A 44 20.29 3.49 9.00
C GLY A 44 19.25 2.52 8.45
N VAL A 45 18.61 2.80 7.32
CA VAL A 45 17.70 1.82 6.67
C VAL A 45 18.53 0.67 6.09
N SER A 46 18.27 -0.56 6.56
CA SER A 46 18.91 -1.77 6.02
C SER A 46 18.03 -2.46 4.99
N TRP A 47 18.64 -3.17 4.01
CA TRP A 47 17.90 -4.00 3.07
C TRP A 47 17.15 -5.14 3.75
N GLU A 48 17.71 -5.71 4.80
CA GLU A 48 17.07 -6.76 5.58
C GLU A 48 15.73 -6.26 6.17
N GLN A 49 15.77 -5.11 6.81
CA GLN A 49 14.57 -4.52 7.41
C GLN A 49 13.56 -4.07 6.35
N PHE A 50 14.03 -3.52 5.22
CA PHE A 50 13.21 -3.19 4.08
C PHE A 50 12.42 -4.42 3.60
N PHE A 51 13.09 -5.54 3.34
CA PHE A 51 12.44 -6.76 2.87
C PHE A 51 11.54 -7.38 3.92
N LEU A 52 11.94 -7.40 5.18
CA LEU A 52 11.13 -7.96 6.26
C LEU A 52 9.81 -7.18 6.43
N THR A 53 9.90 -5.84 6.45
CA THR A 53 8.72 -4.98 6.57
C THR A 53 7.79 -5.13 5.37
N ASN A 54 8.33 -5.11 4.16
CA ASN A 54 7.52 -5.25 2.95
C ASN A 54 6.92 -6.65 2.80
N ALA A 55 7.65 -7.71 3.15
CA ALA A 55 7.10 -9.07 3.16
C ALA A 55 5.95 -9.21 4.16
N ALA A 56 6.07 -8.62 5.35
CA ALA A 56 4.98 -8.58 6.32
C ALA A 56 3.76 -7.82 5.78
N MET A 57 3.97 -6.67 5.12
CA MET A 57 2.88 -5.90 4.51
C MET A 57 2.20 -6.66 3.37
N VAL A 58 2.95 -7.33 2.50
CA VAL A 58 2.38 -8.17 1.43
C VAL A 58 1.58 -9.32 2.02
N ALA A 59 2.07 -10.01 3.06
CA ALA A 59 1.34 -11.07 3.74
C ALA A 59 0.02 -10.56 4.34
N VAL A 60 0.02 -9.40 4.98
CA VAL A 60 -1.20 -8.76 5.49
C VAL A 60 -2.17 -8.42 4.36
N MET A 61 -1.69 -7.89 3.23
CA MET A 61 -2.55 -7.61 2.07
C MET A 61 -3.17 -8.89 1.47
N ILE A 62 -2.46 -10.02 1.48
CA ILE A 62 -3.01 -11.32 1.10
C ILE A 62 -4.12 -11.73 2.07
N CYS A 63 -3.91 -11.58 3.39
CA CYS A 63 -4.96 -11.85 4.38
C CYS A 63 -6.19 -10.96 4.15
N HIS A 64 -6.00 -9.67 3.84
CA HIS A 64 -7.10 -8.76 3.53
C HIS A 64 -7.87 -9.19 2.29
N ALA A 65 -7.19 -9.63 1.23
CA ALA A 65 -7.84 -10.16 0.03
C ALA A 65 -8.63 -11.44 0.33
N ALA A 66 -8.08 -12.33 1.17
CA ALA A 66 -8.75 -13.56 1.57
C ALA A 66 -9.98 -13.34 2.49
N ILE A 67 -9.96 -12.29 3.32
CA ILE A 67 -11.11 -11.86 4.13
C ILE A 67 -12.23 -11.36 3.21
N GLY A 68 -11.88 -10.65 2.15
CA GLY A 68 -12.82 -10.14 1.15
C GLY A 68 -13.88 -9.22 1.76
N TRP A 69 -15.05 -9.18 1.14
CA TRP A 69 -16.15 -8.32 1.59
C TRP A 69 -16.86 -8.77 2.89
N ARG A 70 -16.37 -9.84 3.56
CA ARG A 70 -16.86 -10.23 4.90
C ARG A 70 -16.58 -9.15 5.94
N LEU A 71 -15.41 -8.50 5.84
CA LEU A 71 -15.02 -7.36 6.70
C LEU A 71 -14.49 -6.22 5.82
N PRO A 72 -15.37 -5.43 5.16
CA PRO A 72 -14.95 -4.45 4.15
C PRO A 72 -13.96 -3.41 4.68
N ALA A 73 -14.09 -2.97 5.94
CA ALA A 73 -13.15 -2.02 6.54
C ALA A 73 -11.72 -2.58 6.61
N VAL A 74 -11.58 -3.87 6.93
CA VAL A 74 -10.29 -4.56 6.99
C VAL A 74 -9.74 -4.77 5.58
N SER A 75 -10.55 -5.32 4.68
CA SER A 75 -10.09 -5.64 3.32
C SER A 75 -9.70 -4.41 2.51
N LEU A 76 -10.42 -3.30 2.68
CA LEU A 76 -10.12 -2.03 2.02
C LEU A 76 -8.88 -1.33 2.62
N SER A 77 -8.46 -1.67 3.85
CA SER A 77 -7.33 -0.99 4.49
C SER A 77 -6.00 -1.23 3.78
N GLY A 78 -5.80 -2.40 3.16
CA GLY A 78 -4.63 -2.64 2.29
C GLY A 78 -4.60 -1.74 1.06
N THR A 79 -5.78 -1.42 0.52
CA THR A 79 -5.92 -0.46 -0.59
C THR A 79 -5.62 0.96 -0.15
N VAL A 80 -6.03 1.35 1.06
CA VAL A 80 -5.67 2.65 1.64
C VAL A 80 -4.17 2.75 1.88
N LEU A 81 -3.55 1.68 2.39
CA LEU A 81 -2.12 1.62 2.63
C LEU A 81 -1.34 1.92 1.34
N ILE A 82 -1.65 1.24 0.22
CA ILE A 82 -0.96 1.50 -1.06
C ILE A 82 -1.24 2.92 -1.60
N ALA A 83 -2.45 3.46 -1.38
CA ALA A 83 -2.77 4.82 -1.79
C ALA A 83 -2.00 5.88 -0.98
N ILE A 84 -1.88 5.70 0.33
CA ILE A 84 -1.05 6.56 1.19
C ILE A 84 0.42 6.45 0.79
N ASN A 85 0.92 5.23 0.59
CA ASN A 85 2.28 4.99 0.13
C ASN A 85 2.55 5.76 -1.17
N ALA A 86 1.70 5.59 -2.19
CA ALA A 86 1.84 6.28 -3.46
C ALA A 86 1.94 7.80 -3.31
N VAL A 87 1.02 8.40 -2.58
CA VAL A 87 0.94 9.86 -2.46
C VAL A 87 2.02 10.41 -1.55
N VAL A 88 2.14 9.87 -0.33
CA VAL A 88 2.98 10.45 0.72
C VAL A 88 4.46 10.11 0.55
N PHE A 89 4.77 8.90 0.09
CA PHE A 89 6.15 8.42 0.04
C PHE A 89 6.78 8.49 -1.37
N HIS A 90 5.99 8.70 -2.42
CA HIS A 90 6.52 8.79 -3.80
C HIS A 90 6.13 10.07 -4.52
N VAL A 91 4.82 10.41 -4.64
CA VAL A 91 4.38 11.59 -5.38
C VAL A 91 4.83 12.88 -4.69
N LEU A 92 4.50 13.05 -3.40
CA LEU A 92 4.87 14.27 -2.68
C LEU A 92 6.39 14.47 -2.58
N PRO A 93 7.22 13.46 -2.25
CA PRO A 93 8.67 13.62 -2.26
C PRO A 93 9.23 13.93 -3.65
N THR A 94 8.75 13.28 -4.70
CA THR A 94 9.17 13.61 -6.07
C THR A 94 8.90 15.09 -6.41
N ILE A 95 7.73 15.61 -6.04
CA ILE A 95 7.39 17.02 -6.25
C ILE A 95 8.24 17.93 -5.34
N ARG A 96 8.40 17.56 -4.07
CA ARG A 96 9.09 18.38 -3.05
C ARG A 96 10.58 18.53 -3.32
N PHE A 97 11.23 17.43 -3.70
CA PHE A 97 12.67 17.41 -3.91
C PHE A 97 13.08 17.56 -5.38
N GLN A 98 12.12 17.53 -6.31
CA GLN A 98 12.35 17.59 -7.77
C GLN A 98 13.32 16.47 -8.24
N VAL A 99 13.32 15.34 -7.55
CA VAL A 99 14.14 14.16 -7.83
C VAL A 99 13.22 12.95 -7.94
N TYR A 100 13.49 12.10 -8.92
CA TYR A 100 12.76 10.84 -9.11
C TYR A 100 12.82 9.98 -7.84
N SER A 101 11.66 9.61 -7.32
CA SER A 101 11.55 8.68 -6.19
C SER A 101 11.48 7.25 -6.71
N PRO A 102 12.38 6.34 -6.32
CA PRO A 102 12.22 4.92 -6.60
C PRO A 102 10.86 4.41 -6.11
N GLY A 103 10.11 3.71 -6.97
CA GLY A 103 8.73 3.31 -6.70
C GLY A 103 7.66 4.22 -7.28
N ILE A 104 8.02 5.41 -7.83
CA ILE A 104 7.03 6.37 -8.34
C ILE A 104 6.24 5.83 -9.53
N VAL A 105 6.84 5.02 -10.40
CA VAL A 105 6.14 4.49 -11.58
C VAL A 105 5.03 3.55 -11.16
N THR A 106 5.33 2.53 -10.36
CA THR A 106 4.31 1.61 -9.85
C THR A 106 3.31 2.30 -8.92
N ALA A 107 3.74 3.29 -8.15
CA ALA A 107 2.85 4.10 -7.33
C ALA A 107 1.78 4.80 -8.19
N VAL A 108 2.17 5.45 -9.28
CA VAL A 108 1.24 6.19 -10.14
C VAL A 108 0.47 5.26 -11.09
N VAL A 109 1.13 4.26 -11.67
CA VAL A 109 0.54 3.41 -12.73
C VAL A 109 -0.23 2.22 -12.17
N LEU A 110 0.16 1.69 -10.99
CA LEU A 110 -0.52 0.55 -10.38
C LEU A 110 -1.33 0.95 -9.16
N TYR A 111 -0.73 1.59 -8.15
CA TYR A 111 -1.38 1.82 -6.86
C TYR A 111 -2.59 2.74 -6.95
N LEU A 112 -2.44 3.92 -7.56
CA LEU A 112 -3.55 4.89 -7.63
C LEU A 112 -4.73 4.39 -8.49
N PRO A 113 -4.52 3.84 -9.71
CA PRO A 113 -5.62 3.26 -10.47
C PRO A 113 -6.27 2.06 -9.78
N LEU A 114 -5.47 1.20 -9.15
CA LEU A 114 -5.99 0.04 -8.42
C LEU A 114 -6.80 0.46 -7.19
N ALA A 115 -6.33 1.45 -6.42
CA ALA A 115 -7.09 1.99 -5.30
C ALA A 115 -8.45 2.54 -5.75
N TRP A 116 -8.49 3.29 -6.84
CA TRP A 116 -9.72 3.74 -7.46
C TRP A 116 -10.63 2.58 -7.88
N MET A 117 -10.07 1.56 -8.53
CA MET A 117 -10.81 0.40 -9.02
C MET A 117 -11.42 -0.41 -7.87
N VAL A 118 -10.66 -0.68 -6.80
CA VAL A 118 -11.14 -1.43 -5.63
C VAL A 118 -12.24 -0.67 -4.90
N TYR A 119 -12.09 0.64 -4.65
CA TYR A 119 -13.12 1.45 -3.99
C TYR A 119 -14.38 1.58 -4.84
N THR A 120 -14.23 1.73 -6.15
CA THR A 120 -15.36 1.75 -7.08
C THR A 120 -16.07 0.39 -7.09
N GLY A 121 -15.31 -0.71 -7.06
CA GLY A 121 -15.85 -2.08 -6.95
C GLY A 121 -16.64 -2.27 -5.66
N ALA A 122 -16.06 -1.89 -4.52
CA ALA A 122 -16.73 -1.95 -3.22
C ALA A 122 -18.05 -1.16 -3.18
N ARG A 123 -18.05 0.02 -3.84
CA ARG A 123 -19.28 0.82 -3.98
C ARG A 123 -20.33 0.12 -4.84
N ARG A 124 -19.92 -0.47 -5.98
CA ARG A 124 -20.83 -1.21 -6.89
C ARG A 124 -21.39 -2.46 -6.24
N ASP A 125 -20.60 -3.16 -5.43
CA ASP A 125 -21.02 -4.35 -4.69
C ASP A 125 -21.83 -3.99 -3.42
N GLY A 126 -22.01 -2.69 -3.12
CA GLY A 126 -22.84 -2.20 -2.01
C GLY A 126 -22.20 -2.39 -0.62
N VAL A 127 -20.91 -2.72 -0.54
CA VAL A 127 -20.21 -2.97 0.73
C VAL A 127 -19.48 -1.74 1.28
N LEU A 128 -19.32 -0.68 0.48
CA LEU A 128 -18.68 0.57 0.89
C LEU A 128 -19.65 1.43 1.71
N THR A 129 -19.82 1.10 2.97
CA THR A 129 -20.55 1.94 3.92
C THR A 129 -19.65 3.08 4.44
N ARG A 130 -20.24 4.10 5.07
CA ARG A 130 -19.46 5.17 5.71
C ARG A 130 -18.52 4.63 6.78
N SER A 131 -18.99 3.68 7.59
CA SER A 131 -18.15 3.03 8.61
C SER A 131 -17.01 2.20 8.01
N ALA A 132 -17.27 1.46 6.92
CA ALA A 132 -16.24 0.72 6.20
C ALA A 132 -15.17 1.66 5.61
N ALA A 133 -15.58 2.78 5.02
CA ALA A 133 -14.67 3.78 4.49
C ALA A 133 -13.79 4.40 5.59
N ILE A 134 -14.39 4.88 6.67
CA ILE A 134 -13.64 5.47 7.79
C ILE A 134 -12.72 4.42 8.44
N GLY A 135 -13.25 3.22 8.72
CA GLY A 135 -12.49 2.14 9.32
C GLY A 135 -11.28 1.74 8.47
N SER A 136 -11.45 1.64 7.15
CA SER A 136 -10.35 1.31 6.24
C SER A 136 -9.25 2.38 6.24
N VAL A 137 -9.63 3.66 6.32
CA VAL A 137 -8.65 4.76 6.40
C VAL A 137 -7.89 4.72 7.72
N VAL A 138 -8.57 4.52 8.85
CA VAL A 138 -7.93 4.44 10.17
C VAL A 138 -6.96 3.26 10.24
N ILE A 139 -7.39 2.07 9.79
CA ILE A 139 -6.55 0.87 9.82
C ILE A 139 -5.38 1.03 8.84
N GLY A 140 -5.63 1.43 7.59
CA GLY A 140 -4.59 1.58 6.57
C GLY A 140 -3.55 2.64 6.92
N ALA A 141 -3.97 3.78 7.49
CA ALA A 141 -3.05 4.79 7.99
C ALA A 141 -2.22 4.28 9.18
N GLY A 142 -2.84 3.55 10.11
CA GLY A 142 -2.14 2.91 11.22
C GLY A 142 -1.09 1.90 10.74
N MET A 143 -1.41 1.09 9.75
CA MET A 143 -0.46 0.15 9.13
C MET A 143 0.71 0.90 8.48
N MET A 144 0.45 1.99 7.75
CA MET A 144 1.50 2.79 7.12
C MET A 144 2.42 3.43 8.14
N ILE A 145 1.88 4.01 9.22
CA ILE A 145 2.67 4.57 10.31
C ILE A 145 3.55 3.48 10.94
N SER A 146 3.00 2.29 11.19
CA SER A 146 3.74 1.17 11.75
C SER A 146 4.89 0.73 10.83
N ALA A 147 4.63 0.63 9.52
CA ALA A 147 5.65 0.30 8.54
C ALA A 147 6.79 1.35 8.50
N ALA A 148 6.44 2.63 8.50
CA ALA A 148 7.40 3.72 8.51
C ALA A 148 8.27 3.72 9.78
N LEU A 149 7.67 3.49 10.95
CA LEU A 149 8.38 3.40 12.23
C LEU A 149 9.33 2.18 12.26
N LEU A 150 8.88 1.02 11.80
CA LEU A 150 9.72 -0.19 11.74
C LEU A 150 10.91 0.01 10.82
N THR A 151 10.74 0.71 9.71
CA THR A 151 11.81 0.97 8.76
C THR A 151 12.81 2.03 9.27
N SER A 152 12.35 3.01 10.07
CA SER A 152 13.20 4.12 10.56
C SER A 152 13.98 3.81 11.83
N HIS A 153 13.64 2.75 12.58
CA HIS A 153 14.27 2.39 13.85
C HIS A 153 15.44 1.40 13.71
N SER A 154 16.04 1.28 12.52
CA SER A 154 17.25 0.47 12.33
C SER A 154 18.40 1.09 13.11
N ARG A 155 18.81 0.48 14.24
CA ARG A 155 20.05 0.86 14.88
C ARG A 155 21.22 0.45 13.97
N PRO A 156 22.21 1.32 13.70
CA PRO A 156 23.42 0.89 13.06
C PRO A 156 24.09 -0.18 13.95
N SER A 157 24.28 -1.36 13.40
CA SER A 157 25.12 -2.42 13.98
C SER A 157 26.59 -2.06 13.86
#